data_6b047f22db53f12356589207def9d70c
#
_entry.id   6b047f22db53f12356589207def9d70c
#
_cell.length_a   1.000
_cell.length_b   1.000
_cell.length_c   1.000
_cell.angle_alpha   90.00
_cell.angle_beta   90.00
_cell.angle_gamma   90.00
#
_symmetry.space_group_name_H-M   'P 1'
#
loop_
_entity.id
_entity.type
_entity.pdbx_description
1 polymer ?
#
loop_
_entity_poly.entity_id
_entity_poly.type
_entity_poly.pdbx_seq_one_letter_code
_entity_poly.pdbx_strand_id
1 'polypeptide(L)'
;GSFRAKVDLSVLQRLADRPDGKLVITTAITPTKAGEGKTTTSISLTQGMGRIGKDVMLCLREPSMGPVFGIKGGGTGGGYAQVVPMEDINLHFNGDFHAVTAAHNLLASAIDASLYFGNPHGIDATSITWPRTLDVNARELRYTVIGLGGKMHGVPRENGFVITAASEVMAVLALASDLADLRARLGRIVVASTADGEPVTAEQLQVAGAMTGIMKDALKPNLVQTLEGQPVMIHAGPFGNVAHANNSIIEDRVALKLADYVITEAGFASDLGFQKFCDIVCRFGGFAPSAGVLVTTVRATKSHGGVPFDRLGTEDLEAVKRGVENLGQHIAIVREYGLPCVVSINNFPSDTEAEVELMRELALGAGAETVVVNRGFAEGGEG
;
A
#
# COMPACT_ATOMS: atom_id res chain seq x y z
N GLY A 1 -1.56 6.07 -22.55
CA GLY A 1 -2.96 6.48 -22.78
C GLY A 1 -3.12 8.00 -22.67
N SER A 2 -4.33 8.50 -22.92
CA SER A 2 -4.59 9.95 -22.95
C SER A 2 -4.54 10.61 -21.56
N PHE A 3 -4.70 9.84 -20.49
CA PHE A 3 -4.89 10.37 -19.14
C PHE A 3 -3.90 9.81 -18.11
N ARG A 4 -2.92 9.02 -18.56
CA ARG A 4 -1.98 8.32 -17.68
C ARG A 4 -0.66 8.07 -18.42
N ALA A 5 0.45 8.10 -17.69
CA ALA A 5 1.78 7.88 -18.23
C ALA A 5 2.58 6.94 -17.32
N LYS A 6 3.64 6.34 -17.86
CA LYS A 6 4.68 5.67 -17.11
C LYS A 6 5.88 6.61 -16.99
N VAL A 7 6.46 6.70 -15.78
CA VAL A 7 7.69 7.49 -15.56
C VAL A 7 8.90 6.63 -15.87
N ASP A 8 9.76 7.07 -16.80
CA ASP A 8 10.98 6.37 -17.13
C ASP A 8 12.03 6.53 -16.03
N LEU A 9 12.67 5.42 -15.63
CA LEU A 9 13.62 5.39 -14.51
C LEU A 9 14.92 6.17 -14.79
N SER A 10 15.20 6.54 -16.03
CA SER A 10 16.33 7.42 -16.38
C SER A 10 16.22 8.80 -15.70
N VAL A 11 15.03 9.19 -15.22
CA VAL A 11 14.82 10.41 -14.44
C VAL A 11 15.72 10.44 -13.19
N LEU A 12 15.92 9.31 -12.52
CA LEU A 12 16.79 9.22 -11.34
C LEU A 12 18.26 9.56 -11.67
N GLN A 13 18.74 9.12 -12.83
CA GLN A 13 20.10 9.45 -13.30
C GLN A 13 20.20 10.92 -13.72
N ARG A 14 19.19 11.43 -14.46
CA ARG A 14 19.17 12.82 -14.94
C ARG A 14 19.09 13.84 -13.81
N LEU A 15 18.47 13.47 -12.68
CA LEU A 15 18.28 14.34 -11.52
C LEU A 15 19.14 13.91 -10.32
N ALA A 16 20.20 13.14 -10.54
CA ALA A 16 21.05 12.60 -9.45
C ALA A 16 21.56 13.71 -8.53
N ASP A 17 21.97 14.85 -9.09
CA ASP A 17 22.54 16.00 -8.35
C ASP A 17 21.47 16.90 -7.71
N ARG A 18 20.18 16.73 -8.04
CA ARG A 18 19.11 17.47 -7.39
C ARG A 18 18.96 16.96 -5.94
N PRO A 19 18.91 17.84 -4.93
CA PRO A 19 18.62 17.44 -3.56
C PRO A 19 17.22 16.81 -3.48
N ASP A 20 17.08 15.88 -2.55
CA ASP A 20 15.78 15.25 -2.29
C ASP A 20 14.82 16.24 -1.62
N GLY A 21 13.55 16.17 -1.98
CA GLY A 21 12.46 16.86 -1.31
C GLY A 21 12.20 16.31 0.10
N LYS A 22 11.29 16.96 0.81
CA LYS A 22 10.86 16.54 2.15
C LYS A 22 9.73 15.51 2.04
N LEU A 23 9.93 14.34 2.65
CA LEU A 23 8.95 13.27 2.68
C LEU A 23 8.02 13.42 3.89
N VAL A 24 6.72 13.38 3.66
CA VAL A 24 5.68 13.38 4.70
C VAL A 24 4.90 12.08 4.60
N ILE A 25 4.84 11.34 5.71
CA ILE A 25 4.14 10.05 5.76
C ILE A 25 2.77 10.21 6.43
N THR A 26 1.72 9.80 5.72
CA THR A 26 0.35 9.74 6.27
C THR A 26 0.06 8.34 6.80
N THR A 27 -0.35 8.27 8.05
CA THR A 27 -0.78 7.05 8.73
C THR A 27 -2.10 7.29 9.47
N ALA A 28 -2.57 6.35 10.27
CA ALA A 28 -3.80 6.51 11.05
C ALA A 28 -3.73 5.81 12.40
N ILE A 29 -4.75 6.03 13.21
CA ILE A 29 -5.06 5.23 14.40
C ILE A 29 -5.54 3.83 14.02
N THR A 30 -5.76 2.95 14.99
CA THR A 30 -6.30 1.59 14.78
C THR A 30 -7.55 1.62 13.88
N PRO A 31 -7.58 0.84 12.78
CA PRO A 31 -8.68 0.88 11.82
C PRO A 31 -10.02 0.49 12.41
N THR A 32 -11.07 1.21 12.03
CA THR A 32 -12.46 0.90 12.34
C THR A 32 -13.23 0.45 11.08
N LYS A 33 -14.46 -0.04 11.27
CA LYS A 33 -15.33 -0.44 10.15
C LYS A 33 -15.69 0.73 9.23
N ALA A 34 -15.67 1.95 9.73
CA ALA A 34 -16.00 3.16 8.96
C ALA A 34 -14.84 3.64 8.06
N GLY A 35 -13.61 3.20 8.36
CA GLY A 35 -12.38 3.77 7.78
C GLY A 35 -12.05 5.15 8.33
N GLU A 36 -10.78 5.54 8.30
CA GLU A 36 -10.28 6.79 8.89
C GLU A 36 -10.05 7.89 7.85
N GLY A 37 -10.05 7.54 6.55
CA GLY A 37 -9.92 8.48 5.44
C GLY A 37 -8.47 8.92 5.15
N LYS A 38 -7.47 8.04 5.35
CA LYS A 38 -6.05 8.33 5.04
C LYS A 38 -5.85 8.87 3.63
N THR A 39 -6.30 8.15 2.62
CA THR A 39 -6.12 8.53 1.21
C THR A 39 -6.79 9.87 0.89
N THR A 40 -8.00 10.11 1.40
CA THR A 40 -8.67 11.40 1.27
C THR A 40 -7.85 12.52 1.91
N THR A 41 -7.30 12.30 3.11
CA THR A 41 -6.42 13.26 3.80
C THR A 41 -5.12 13.50 3.04
N SER A 42 -4.46 12.47 2.51
CA SER A 42 -3.24 12.63 1.73
C SER A 42 -3.48 13.43 0.45
N ILE A 43 -4.60 13.20 -0.23
CA ILE A 43 -4.98 13.92 -1.44
C ILE A 43 -5.31 15.38 -1.10
N SER A 44 -6.16 15.64 -0.09
CA SER A 44 -6.51 17.01 0.29
C SER A 44 -5.30 17.80 0.77
N LEU A 45 -4.41 17.18 1.54
CA LEU A 45 -3.13 17.80 1.94
C LEU A 45 -2.28 18.19 0.72
N THR A 46 -2.19 17.30 -0.27
CA THR A 46 -1.47 17.58 -1.52
C THR A 46 -2.11 18.73 -2.29
N GLN A 47 -3.43 18.73 -2.41
CA GLN A 47 -4.19 19.84 -3.03
C GLN A 47 -3.99 21.15 -2.28
N GLY A 48 -4.12 21.16 -0.95
CA GLY A 48 -3.92 22.34 -0.11
C GLY A 48 -2.51 22.90 -0.21
N MET A 49 -1.49 22.04 -0.20
CA MET A 49 -0.10 22.47 -0.41
C MET A 49 0.10 23.08 -1.80
N GLY A 50 -0.49 22.50 -2.84
CA GLY A 50 -0.46 23.08 -4.19
C GLY A 50 -1.13 24.45 -4.26
N ARG A 51 -2.27 24.64 -3.59
CA ARG A 51 -2.97 25.93 -3.53
C ARG A 51 -2.16 27.04 -2.87
N ILE A 52 -1.37 26.71 -1.84
CA ILE A 52 -0.45 27.69 -1.21
C ILE A 52 0.89 27.79 -1.94
N GLY A 53 0.98 27.29 -3.17
CA GLY A 53 2.13 27.46 -4.05
C GLY A 53 3.35 26.59 -3.72
N LYS A 54 3.17 25.47 -3.02
CA LYS A 54 4.25 24.49 -2.80
C LYS A 54 4.36 23.54 -3.98
N ASP A 55 5.61 23.22 -4.36
CA ASP A 55 5.92 22.15 -5.30
C ASP A 55 5.77 20.81 -4.56
N VAL A 56 4.66 20.12 -4.81
CA VAL A 56 4.24 18.91 -4.07
C VAL A 56 3.83 17.80 -5.02
N MET A 57 4.18 16.56 -4.65
CA MET A 57 3.79 15.34 -5.35
C MET A 57 3.22 14.33 -4.34
N LEU A 58 2.21 13.59 -4.77
CA LEU A 58 1.60 12.50 -3.99
C LEU A 58 2.04 11.15 -4.52
N CYS A 59 2.34 10.22 -3.62
CA CYS A 59 2.66 8.82 -3.91
C CYS A 59 1.62 7.91 -3.26
N LEU A 60 0.96 7.08 -4.07
CA LEU A 60 -0.11 6.18 -3.63
C LEU A 60 0.16 4.75 -4.07
N ARG A 61 -0.40 3.81 -3.34
CA ARG A 61 -0.47 2.41 -3.78
C ARG A 61 -1.51 2.26 -4.89
N GLU A 62 -1.21 1.44 -5.88
CA GLU A 62 -2.21 0.97 -6.84
C GLU A 62 -3.22 0.08 -6.09
N PRO A 63 -4.54 0.35 -6.20
CA PRO A 63 -5.55 -0.45 -5.53
C PRO A 63 -5.72 -1.81 -6.20
N SER A 64 -5.89 -2.87 -5.39
CA SER A 64 -6.33 -4.18 -5.86
C SER A 64 -7.82 -4.14 -6.19
N MET A 65 -8.22 -4.70 -7.31
CA MET A 65 -9.62 -4.75 -7.75
C MET A 65 -10.53 -5.50 -6.77
N GLY A 66 -10.05 -6.55 -6.13
CA GLY A 66 -10.82 -7.30 -5.15
C GLY A 66 -11.35 -6.44 -4.00
N PRO A 67 -10.51 -5.70 -3.25
CA PRO A 67 -10.96 -4.75 -2.22
C PRO A 67 -11.85 -3.62 -2.72
N VAL A 68 -11.71 -3.17 -3.97
CA VAL A 68 -12.57 -2.13 -4.57
C VAL A 68 -14.03 -2.59 -4.60
N PHE A 69 -14.28 -3.85 -4.95
CA PHE A 69 -15.62 -4.47 -4.90
C PHE A 69 -15.95 -5.10 -3.54
N GLY A 70 -15.12 -4.90 -2.53
CA GLY A 70 -15.31 -5.38 -1.17
C GLY A 70 -15.72 -4.27 -0.19
N ILE A 71 -15.19 -4.36 1.03
CA ILE A 71 -15.55 -3.45 2.14
C ILE A 71 -14.82 -2.10 2.04
N LYS A 72 -13.62 -2.05 1.41
CA LYS A 72 -12.73 -0.89 1.49
C LYS A 72 -13.02 0.23 0.49
N GLY A 73 -13.76 0.00 -0.57
CA GLY A 73 -13.86 0.96 -1.68
C GLY A 73 -12.53 1.15 -2.43
N GLY A 74 -12.46 2.18 -3.28
CA GLY A 74 -11.30 2.46 -4.14
C GLY A 74 -10.11 3.12 -3.45
N GLY A 75 -8.97 3.18 -4.16
CA GLY A 75 -7.71 3.79 -3.72
C GLY A 75 -7.48 5.23 -4.22
N THR A 76 -8.52 5.92 -4.68
CA THR A 76 -8.42 7.24 -5.35
C THR A 76 -8.98 8.40 -4.53
N GLY A 77 -9.25 8.20 -3.23
CA GLY A 77 -9.93 9.18 -2.40
C GLY A 77 -11.42 9.28 -2.69
N GLY A 78 -12.01 10.44 -2.43
CA GLY A 78 -13.45 10.68 -2.65
C GLY A 78 -13.83 12.13 -2.42
N GLY A 79 -15.06 12.48 -2.83
CA GLY A 79 -15.51 13.86 -2.84
C GLY A 79 -14.63 14.73 -3.72
N TYR A 80 -14.24 15.90 -3.23
CA TYR A 80 -13.32 16.80 -3.94
C TYR A 80 -11.83 16.44 -3.71
N ALA A 81 -11.50 15.61 -2.73
CA ALA A 81 -10.15 15.05 -2.56
C ALA A 81 -10.03 13.74 -3.33
N GLN A 82 -9.82 13.83 -4.64
CA GLN A 82 -9.81 12.68 -5.53
C GLN A 82 -8.69 12.74 -6.56
N VAL A 83 -8.18 11.56 -6.92
CA VAL A 83 -7.23 11.33 -8.03
C VAL A 83 -7.98 10.82 -9.25
N VAL A 84 -7.61 11.28 -10.42
CA VAL A 84 -8.25 10.96 -11.70
C VAL A 84 -7.26 10.34 -12.70
N PRO A 85 -7.70 9.40 -13.56
CA PRO A 85 -9.06 8.88 -13.74
C PRO A 85 -9.41 7.75 -12.73
N MET A 86 -10.48 7.92 -11.96
CA MET A 86 -10.85 7.04 -10.86
C MET A 86 -11.19 5.61 -11.30
N GLU A 87 -11.97 5.47 -12.34
CA GLU A 87 -12.43 4.19 -12.86
C GLU A 87 -11.26 3.33 -13.35
N ASP A 88 -10.36 3.92 -14.14
CA ASP A 88 -9.18 3.23 -14.66
C ASP A 88 -8.28 2.74 -13.50
N ILE A 89 -8.01 3.61 -12.53
CA ILE A 89 -7.14 3.30 -11.40
C ILE A 89 -7.71 2.15 -10.54
N ASN A 90 -9.01 2.19 -10.28
CA ASN A 90 -9.68 1.22 -9.40
C ASN A 90 -9.98 -0.14 -10.07
N LEU A 91 -10.01 -0.20 -11.40
CA LEU A 91 -10.37 -1.42 -12.12
C LEU A 91 -9.14 -2.10 -12.75
N HIS A 92 -8.60 -1.51 -13.82
CA HIS A 92 -7.45 -2.05 -14.52
C HIS A 92 -6.62 -0.89 -15.07
N PHE A 93 -5.66 -0.44 -14.27
CA PHE A 93 -4.96 0.81 -14.52
C PHE A 93 -4.03 0.74 -15.74
N ASN A 94 -2.75 0.38 -15.55
CA ASN A 94 -1.75 0.24 -16.61
C ASN A 94 -1.26 -1.20 -16.79
N GLY A 95 -1.91 -2.15 -16.11
CA GLY A 95 -1.58 -3.56 -16.22
C GLY A 95 -0.52 -4.05 -15.24
N ASP A 96 -0.12 -3.27 -14.22
CA ASP A 96 0.91 -3.67 -13.27
C ASP A 96 0.45 -4.86 -12.43
N PHE A 97 -0.78 -4.84 -11.91
CA PHE A 97 -1.37 -6.00 -11.24
C PHE A 97 -1.49 -7.22 -12.16
N HIS A 98 -1.83 -7.02 -13.43
CA HIS A 98 -1.85 -8.11 -14.41
C HIS A 98 -0.45 -8.69 -14.62
N ALA A 99 0.58 -7.85 -14.73
CA ALA A 99 1.97 -8.30 -14.87
C ALA A 99 2.43 -9.10 -13.65
N VAL A 100 2.10 -8.65 -12.42
CA VAL A 100 2.35 -9.39 -11.19
C VAL A 100 1.64 -10.75 -11.20
N THR A 101 0.35 -10.77 -11.56
CA THR A 101 -0.44 -12.01 -11.69
C THR A 101 0.21 -12.96 -12.69
N ALA A 102 0.61 -12.47 -13.86
CA ALA A 102 1.21 -13.28 -14.92
C ALA A 102 2.58 -13.84 -14.50
N ALA A 103 3.45 -13.03 -13.89
CA ALA A 103 4.76 -13.48 -13.40
C ALA A 103 4.63 -14.49 -12.27
N HIS A 104 3.72 -14.27 -11.32
CA HIS A 104 3.44 -15.21 -10.23
C HIS A 104 2.95 -16.56 -10.75
N ASN A 105 1.97 -16.55 -11.65
CA ASN A 105 1.41 -17.79 -12.21
C ASN A 105 2.36 -18.50 -13.19
N LEU A 106 3.25 -17.77 -13.85
CA LEU A 106 4.34 -18.38 -14.62
C LEU A 106 5.25 -19.21 -13.72
N LEU A 107 5.65 -18.68 -12.57
CA LEU A 107 6.45 -19.43 -11.59
C LEU A 107 5.70 -20.68 -11.08
N ALA A 108 4.39 -20.55 -10.76
CA ALA A 108 3.56 -21.68 -10.38
C ALA A 108 3.52 -22.77 -11.48
N SER A 109 3.44 -22.36 -12.74
CA SER A 109 3.47 -23.30 -13.88
C SER A 109 4.83 -23.95 -14.08
N ALA A 110 5.93 -23.24 -13.80
CA ALA A 110 7.28 -23.80 -13.88
C ALA A 110 7.51 -24.89 -12.81
N ILE A 111 6.95 -24.73 -11.61
CA ILE A 111 6.98 -25.76 -10.57
C ILE A 111 6.26 -27.03 -11.06
N ASP A 112 5.04 -26.88 -11.58
CA ASP A 112 4.26 -28.00 -12.11
C ASP A 112 4.97 -28.69 -13.30
N ALA A 113 5.57 -27.92 -14.20
CA ALA A 113 6.37 -28.45 -15.31
C ALA A 113 7.61 -29.22 -14.80
N SER A 114 8.32 -28.72 -13.81
CA SER A 114 9.45 -29.40 -13.19
C SER A 114 9.05 -30.77 -12.63
N LEU A 115 7.95 -30.84 -11.88
CA LEU A 115 7.42 -32.10 -11.36
C LEU A 115 7.04 -33.08 -12.48
N TYR A 116 6.38 -32.58 -13.54
CA TYR A 116 5.91 -33.42 -14.65
C TYR A 116 7.04 -33.98 -15.51
N PHE A 117 8.07 -33.17 -15.80
CA PHE A 117 9.20 -33.56 -16.66
C PHE A 117 10.36 -34.21 -15.90
N GLY A 118 10.05 -35.01 -14.88
CA GLY A 118 11.00 -35.85 -14.20
C GLY A 118 11.65 -35.26 -12.95
N ASN A 119 11.13 -34.10 -12.49
CA ASN A 119 11.53 -33.45 -11.23
C ASN A 119 13.07 -33.33 -11.07
N PRO A 120 13.78 -32.69 -12.01
CA PRO A 120 15.24 -32.60 -11.99
C PRO A 120 15.81 -31.88 -10.77
N HIS A 121 14.97 -31.09 -10.07
CA HIS A 121 15.33 -30.33 -8.86
C HIS A 121 14.98 -31.07 -7.57
N GLY A 122 14.43 -32.27 -7.62
CA GLY A 122 14.09 -33.07 -6.44
C GLY A 122 13.00 -32.45 -5.56
N ILE A 123 12.07 -31.67 -6.14
CA ILE A 123 11.00 -31.01 -5.39
C ILE A 123 10.15 -32.06 -4.66
N ASP A 124 9.99 -31.91 -3.35
CA ASP A 124 8.94 -32.58 -2.61
C ASP A 124 7.60 -31.90 -2.91
N ALA A 125 6.69 -32.59 -3.59
CA ALA A 125 5.39 -32.04 -3.97
C ALA A 125 4.53 -31.60 -2.77
N THR A 126 4.80 -32.13 -1.57
CA THR A 126 4.09 -31.76 -0.32
C THR A 126 4.67 -30.51 0.34
N SER A 127 5.88 -30.10 -0.05
CA SER A 127 6.57 -28.92 0.48
C SER A 127 6.28 -27.63 -0.29
N ILE A 128 5.53 -27.70 -1.39
CA ILE A 128 5.29 -26.55 -2.25
C ILE A 128 4.45 -25.50 -1.50
N THR A 129 5.01 -24.30 -1.32
CA THR A 129 4.39 -23.17 -0.64
C THR A 129 3.83 -22.12 -1.61
N TRP A 130 4.02 -22.31 -2.92
CA TRP A 130 3.65 -21.34 -3.96
C TRP A 130 2.25 -21.62 -4.51
N PRO A 131 1.23 -20.83 -4.12
CA PRO A 131 -0.13 -20.95 -4.67
C PRO A 131 -0.22 -20.31 -6.06
N ARG A 132 -1.40 -20.24 -6.63
CA ARG A 132 -1.72 -19.37 -7.76
C ARG A 132 -2.28 -18.03 -7.29
N THR A 133 -2.48 -17.07 -8.19
CA THR A 133 -3.01 -15.76 -7.82
C THR A 133 -4.04 -15.24 -8.81
N LEU A 134 -5.03 -14.51 -8.27
CA LEU A 134 -6.05 -13.75 -8.99
C LEU A 134 -6.29 -12.44 -8.26
N ASP A 135 -6.55 -11.33 -8.98
CA ASP A 135 -6.83 -10.03 -8.35
C ASP A 135 -8.32 -9.83 -8.04
N VAL A 136 -8.94 -10.85 -7.46
CA VAL A 136 -10.33 -10.84 -6.99
C VAL A 136 -10.46 -11.53 -5.64
N ASN A 137 -11.55 -11.22 -4.91
CA ASN A 137 -11.91 -11.93 -3.69
C ASN A 137 -12.61 -13.24 -4.05
N ALA A 138 -11.93 -14.38 -3.88
CA ALA A 138 -12.45 -15.71 -4.20
C ALA A 138 -12.11 -16.68 -3.05
N ARG A 139 -12.93 -16.68 -2.00
CA ARG A 139 -12.71 -17.52 -0.80
C ARG A 139 -12.80 -19.02 -1.11
N GLU A 140 -13.65 -19.40 -2.05
CA GLU A 140 -13.86 -20.76 -2.53
C GLU A 140 -12.63 -21.36 -3.21
N LEU A 141 -11.68 -20.52 -3.64
CA LEU A 141 -10.42 -20.96 -4.26
C LEU A 141 -9.23 -21.03 -3.29
N ARG A 142 -9.43 -20.79 -2.00
CA ARG A 142 -8.33 -20.82 -1.01
C ARG A 142 -7.74 -22.19 -0.82
N TYR A 143 -8.57 -23.23 -0.95
CA TYR A 143 -8.18 -24.63 -0.86
C TYR A 143 -8.77 -25.36 -2.05
N THR A 144 -7.91 -25.81 -2.96
CA THR A 144 -8.28 -26.52 -4.18
C THR A 144 -7.44 -27.78 -4.32
N VAL A 145 -7.93 -28.72 -5.09
CA VAL A 145 -7.12 -29.89 -5.50
C VAL A 145 -6.77 -29.72 -6.97
N ILE A 146 -5.48 -29.79 -7.30
CA ILE A 146 -4.97 -29.72 -8.67
C ILE A 146 -4.31 -31.02 -9.09
N GLY A 147 -4.01 -31.18 -10.40
CA GLY A 147 -3.34 -32.37 -10.95
C GLY A 147 -4.24 -33.60 -11.07
N LEU A 148 -5.56 -33.45 -10.99
CA LEU A 148 -6.53 -34.54 -11.22
C LEU A 148 -6.64 -34.87 -12.71
N GLY A 149 -7.07 -36.10 -13.05
CA GLY A 149 -7.25 -36.55 -14.43
C GLY A 149 -6.18 -37.54 -14.90
N GLY A 150 -5.33 -38.01 -14.00
CA GLY A 150 -4.30 -39.03 -14.27
C GLY A 150 -2.94 -38.44 -14.62
N LYS A 151 -1.99 -39.31 -14.94
CA LYS A 151 -0.55 -39.01 -15.07
C LYS A 151 -0.23 -37.86 -16.03
N MET A 152 -1.06 -37.65 -17.05
CA MET A 152 -0.88 -36.57 -18.04
C MET A 152 -1.22 -35.17 -17.51
N HIS A 153 -1.81 -35.07 -16.31
CA HIS A 153 -2.29 -33.82 -15.73
C HIS A 153 -1.50 -33.35 -14.50
N GLY A 154 -0.36 -34.00 -14.24
CA GLY A 154 0.55 -33.65 -13.16
C GLY A 154 0.38 -34.49 -11.89
N VAL A 155 0.83 -33.97 -10.76
CA VAL A 155 0.80 -34.63 -9.45
C VAL A 155 -0.38 -34.10 -8.64
N PRO A 156 -1.36 -34.98 -8.26
CA PRO A 156 -2.48 -34.56 -7.42
C PRO A 156 -1.98 -34.02 -6.07
N ARG A 157 -2.37 -32.79 -5.74
CA ARG A 157 -2.04 -32.16 -4.46
C ARG A 157 -3.02 -31.04 -4.12
N GLU A 158 -3.01 -30.64 -2.85
CA GLU A 158 -3.64 -29.38 -2.42
C GLU A 158 -2.87 -28.19 -2.99
N ASN A 159 -3.60 -27.16 -3.35
CA ASN A 159 -3.10 -25.85 -3.74
C ASN A 159 -4.18 -24.82 -3.40
N GLY A 160 -3.98 -23.58 -3.79
CA GLY A 160 -4.98 -22.52 -3.60
C GLY A 160 -4.67 -21.29 -4.43
N PHE A 161 -5.48 -20.26 -4.20
CA PHE A 161 -5.31 -18.96 -4.83
C PHE A 161 -5.20 -17.87 -3.75
N VAL A 162 -4.22 -16.99 -3.91
CA VAL A 162 -4.10 -15.76 -3.14
C VAL A 162 -4.48 -14.57 -4.01
N ILE A 163 -4.87 -13.46 -3.39
CA ILE A 163 -5.10 -12.22 -4.13
C ILE A 163 -3.76 -11.62 -4.58
N THR A 164 -3.72 -11.00 -5.76
CA THR A 164 -2.47 -10.49 -6.35
C THR A 164 -1.70 -9.52 -5.44
N ALA A 165 -2.40 -8.68 -4.68
CA ALA A 165 -1.77 -7.78 -3.71
C ALA A 165 -1.07 -8.51 -2.54
N ALA A 166 -1.36 -9.80 -2.32
CA ALA A 166 -0.69 -10.66 -1.33
C ALA A 166 0.44 -11.51 -1.95
N SER A 167 0.70 -11.37 -3.24
CA SER A 167 1.79 -12.06 -3.93
C SER A 167 3.16 -11.57 -3.43
N GLU A 168 4.10 -12.49 -3.24
CA GLU A 168 5.50 -12.13 -2.98
C GLU A 168 6.12 -11.35 -4.15
N VAL A 169 5.69 -11.61 -5.40
CA VAL A 169 6.11 -10.83 -6.58
C VAL A 169 5.71 -9.36 -6.44
N MET A 170 4.54 -9.07 -5.86
CA MET A 170 4.11 -7.69 -5.56
C MET A 170 5.01 -7.03 -4.51
N ALA A 171 5.37 -7.73 -3.45
CA ALA A 171 6.29 -7.23 -2.43
C ALA A 171 7.70 -7.00 -3.01
N VAL A 172 8.18 -7.90 -3.85
CA VAL A 172 9.46 -7.77 -4.57
C VAL A 172 9.43 -6.54 -5.49
N LEU A 173 8.36 -6.33 -6.26
CA LEU A 173 8.20 -5.14 -7.11
C LEU A 173 8.31 -3.84 -6.30
N ALA A 174 7.64 -3.78 -5.17
CA ALA A 174 7.61 -2.58 -4.33
C ALA A 174 8.95 -2.28 -3.64
N LEU A 175 9.80 -3.30 -3.40
CA LEU A 175 11.11 -3.15 -2.77
C LEU A 175 12.28 -3.08 -3.76
N ALA A 176 12.05 -3.33 -5.04
CA ALA A 176 13.10 -3.29 -6.06
C ALA A 176 13.60 -1.86 -6.29
N SER A 177 14.90 -1.70 -6.51
CA SER A 177 15.54 -0.42 -6.81
C SER A 177 15.72 -0.15 -8.30
N ASP A 178 15.81 -1.21 -9.10
CA ASP A 178 15.97 -1.17 -10.55
C ASP A 178 15.66 -2.55 -11.16
N LEU A 179 15.83 -2.70 -12.48
CA LEU A 179 15.53 -3.94 -13.19
C LEU A 179 16.47 -5.09 -12.80
N ALA A 180 17.73 -4.81 -12.50
CA ALA A 180 18.70 -5.84 -12.10
C ALA A 180 18.41 -6.35 -10.70
N ASP A 181 18.09 -5.46 -9.77
CA ASP A 181 17.65 -5.81 -8.40
C ASP A 181 16.32 -6.59 -8.44
N LEU A 182 15.35 -6.16 -9.26
CA LEU A 182 14.11 -6.91 -9.48
C LEU A 182 14.41 -8.35 -9.92
N ARG A 183 15.28 -8.53 -10.93
CA ARG A 183 15.69 -9.83 -11.44
C ARG A 183 16.33 -10.69 -10.34
N ALA A 184 17.24 -10.10 -9.58
CA ALA A 184 17.94 -10.80 -8.51
C ALA A 184 17.00 -11.23 -7.37
N ARG A 185 16.04 -10.39 -6.99
CA ARG A 185 15.04 -10.69 -5.96
C ARG A 185 14.09 -11.79 -6.43
N LEU A 186 13.57 -11.71 -7.67
CA LEU A 186 12.70 -12.74 -8.24
C LEU A 186 13.41 -14.11 -8.27
N GLY A 187 14.70 -14.14 -8.60
CA GLY A 187 15.48 -15.37 -8.60
C GLY A 187 15.60 -16.05 -7.23
N ARG A 188 15.62 -15.27 -6.15
CA ARG A 188 15.74 -15.77 -4.77
C ARG A 188 14.44 -16.30 -4.16
N ILE A 189 13.28 -16.12 -4.80
CA ILE A 189 12.00 -16.62 -4.31
C ILE A 189 12.11 -18.15 -4.10
N VAL A 190 11.84 -18.59 -2.88
CA VAL A 190 11.79 -20.01 -2.50
C VAL A 190 10.37 -20.51 -2.70
N VAL A 191 10.19 -21.58 -3.46
CA VAL A 191 8.88 -22.11 -3.85
C VAL A 191 8.55 -23.45 -3.23
N ALA A 192 9.56 -24.22 -2.82
CA ALA A 192 9.45 -25.56 -2.28
C ALA A 192 10.76 -25.97 -1.59
N SER A 193 10.80 -27.17 -1.05
CA SER A 193 12.02 -27.83 -0.59
C SER A 193 12.18 -29.19 -1.31
N THR A 194 13.41 -29.68 -1.32
CA THR A 194 13.69 -31.09 -1.66
C THR A 194 13.31 -32.02 -0.51
N ALA A 195 13.34 -33.35 -0.73
CA ALA A 195 13.11 -34.33 0.33
C ALA A 195 14.12 -34.22 1.50
N ASP A 196 15.32 -33.68 1.22
CA ASP A 196 16.38 -33.45 2.23
C ASP A 196 16.24 -32.07 2.90
N GLY A 197 15.19 -31.29 2.58
CA GLY A 197 14.91 -29.98 3.15
C GLY A 197 15.63 -28.80 2.51
N GLU A 198 16.38 -28.99 1.43
CA GLU A 198 17.07 -27.92 0.72
C GLU A 198 16.07 -27.04 -0.07
N PRO A 199 16.20 -25.70 -0.02
CA PRO A 199 15.27 -24.80 -0.69
C PRO A 199 15.39 -24.89 -2.21
N VAL A 200 14.25 -24.87 -2.90
CA VAL A 200 14.18 -24.76 -4.36
C VAL A 200 13.71 -23.36 -4.73
N THR A 201 14.47 -22.67 -5.58
CA THR A 201 14.25 -21.26 -5.93
C THR A 201 13.79 -21.07 -7.37
N ALA A 202 13.20 -19.89 -7.65
CA ALA A 202 12.85 -19.49 -9.02
C ALA A 202 14.05 -19.42 -9.97
N GLU A 203 15.26 -19.17 -9.44
CA GLU A 203 16.50 -19.20 -10.22
C GLU A 203 16.85 -20.61 -10.68
N GLN A 204 16.77 -21.58 -9.78
CA GLN A 204 16.99 -22.99 -10.12
C GLN A 204 15.99 -23.50 -11.17
N LEU A 205 14.73 -23.02 -11.11
CA LEU A 205 13.71 -23.31 -12.12
C LEU A 205 13.92 -22.54 -13.44
N GLN A 206 14.94 -21.70 -13.53
CA GLN A 206 15.32 -20.91 -14.72
C GLN A 206 14.21 -20.01 -15.27
N VAL A 207 13.28 -19.54 -14.40
CA VAL A 207 12.10 -18.77 -14.79
C VAL A 207 12.22 -17.27 -14.45
N ALA A 208 13.15 -16.88 -13.58
CA ALA A 208 13.28 -15.51 -13.10
C ALA A 208 13.53 -14.47 -14.21
N GLY A 209 14.24 -14.84 -15.27
CA GLY A 209 14.44 -13.97 -16.44
C GLY A 209 13.14 -13.67 -17.19
N ALA A 210 12.29 -14.68 -17.40
CA ALA A 210 10.99 -14.51 -18.04
C ALA A 210 10.03 -13.67 -17.16
N MET A 211 10.02 -13.93 -15.83
CA MET A 211 9.28 -13.10 -14.86
C MET A 211 9.71 -11.63 -14.95
N THR A 212 11.00 -11.35 -15.00
CA THR A 212 11.54 -9.99 -15.14
C THR A 212 11.09 -9.34 -16.45
N GLY A 213 11.11 -10.10 -17.56
CA GLY A 213 10.62 -9.63 -18.86
C GLY A 213 9.14 -9.20 -18.82
N ILE A 214 8.28 -9.98 -18.12
CA ILE A 214 6.88 -9.64 -17.90
C ILE A 214 6.75 -8.35 -17.06
N MET A 215 7.60 -8.18 -16.05
CA MET A 215 7.54 -7.09 -15.07
C MET A 215 8.23 -5.80 -15.52
N LYS A 216 8.95 -5.75 -16.65
CA LYS A 216 9.80 -4.62 -17.05
C LYS A 216 9.08 -3.27 -17.14
N ASP A 217 7.84 -3.27 -17.61
CA ASP A 217 7.04 -2.05 -17.71
C ASP A 217 6.27 -1.77 -16.42
N ALA A 218 5.89 -2.80 -15.68
CA ALA A 218 5.29 -2.69 -14.35
C ALA A 218 6.25 -2.11 -13.30
N LEU A 219 7.57 -2.15 -13.55
CA LEU A 219 8.58 -1.54 -12.66
C LEU A 219 8.55 0.00 -12.67
N LYS A 220 7.95 0.61 -13.69
CA LYS A 220 7.88 2.07 -13.84
C LYS A 220 6.64 2.63 -13.15
N PRO A 221 6.76 3.65 -12.29
CA PRO A 221 5.61 4.29 -11.67
C PRO A 221 4.63 4.89 -12.68
N ASN A 222 3.36 4.89 -12.35
CA ASN A 222 2.30 5.52 -13.15
C ASN A 222 2.11 6.97 -12.69
N LEU A 223 1.97 7.89 -13.63
CA LEU A 223 1.75 9.31 -13.38
C LEU A 223 0.33 9.72 -13.79
N VAL A 224 -0.37 10.34 -12.88
CA VAL A 224 -1.72 10.90 -13.00
C VAL A 224 -1.78 12.22 -12.22
N GLN A 225 -2.98 12.72 -11.89
CA GLN A 225 -3.14 13.96 -11.13
C GLN A 225 -4.35 13.93 -10.19
N THR A 226 -4.37 14.86 -9.23
CA THR A 226 -5.55 15.17 -8.43
C THR A 226 -6.58 15.93 -9.28
N LEU A 227 -7.82 16.07 -8.78
CA LEU A 227 -8.84 16.94 -9.40
C LEU A 227 -8.36 18.40 -9.55
N GLU A 228 -7.48 18.87 -8.69
CA GLU A 228 -6.94 20.22 -8.72
C GLU A 228 -5.61 20.35 -9.47
N GLY A 229 -5.14 19.28 -10.12
CA GLY A 229 -3.99 19.30 -11.03
C GLY A 229 -2.63 19.01 -10.42
N GLN A 230 -2.52 18.69 -9.12
CA GLN A 230 -1.25 18.29 -8.53
C GLN A 230 -0.84 16.90 -9.04
N PRO A 231 0.47 16.68 -9.33
CA PRO A 231 0.95 15.40 -9.82
C PRO A 231 0.84 14.31 -8.77
N VAL A 232 0.40 13.13 -9.20
CA VAL A 232 0.29 11.93 -8.38
C VAL A 232 0.99 10.77 -9.08
N MET A 233 1.84 10.08 -8.37
CA MET A 233 2.30 8.76 -8.79
C MET A 233 1.51 7.66 -8.11
N ILE A 234 1.32 6.55 -8.81
CA ILE A 234 0.65 5.35 -8.30
C ILE A 234 1.46 4.15 -8.74
N HIS A 235 1.96 3.37 -7.79
CA HIS A 235 2.79 2.22 -8.13
C HIS A 235 2.80 1.16 -7.05
N ALA A 236 2.73 -0.12 -7.45
CA ALA A 236 2.65 -1.29 -6.60
C ALA A 236 1.51 -1.19 -5.56
N GLY A 237 1.11 -2.29 -4.98
CA GLY A 237 -0.01 -2.32 -4.04
C GLY A 237 0.08 -3.49 -3.04
N PRO A 238 1.23 -3.70 -2.36
CA PRO A 238 1.38 -4.81 -1.44
C PRO A 238 0.50 -4.64 -0.21
N PHE A 239 -0.17 -5.74 0.22
CA PHE A 239 -0.96 -5.74 1.44
C PHE A 239 -0.09 -5.63 2.70
N GLY A 240 -0.58 -4.90 3.70
CA GLY A 240 0.15 -4.64 4.92
C GLY A 240 0.22 -5.79 5.90
N ASN A 241 -0.68 -6.75 5.82
CA ASN A 241 -0.68 -7.94 6.67
C ASN A 241 0.28 -9.04 6.18
N VAL A 242 0.72 -8.98 4.92
CA VAL A 242 1.66 -9.96 4.32
C VAL A 242 2.93 -9.33 3.78
N ALA A 243 2.98 -8.01 3.62
CA ALA A 243 4.11 -7.24 3.12
C ALA A 243 4.26 -5.92 3.89
N HIS A 244 4.87 -4.90 3.28
CA HIS A 244 5.22 -3.65 3.97
C HIS A 244 4.18 -2.54 3.89
N ALA A 245 3.06 -2.74 3.19
CA ALA A 245 1.89 -1.84 3.16
C ALA A 245 2.12 -0.43 2.57
N ASN A 246 3.16 -0.23 1.79
CA ASN A 246 3.48 1.05 1.15
C ASN A 246 3.54 0.87 -0.36
N ASN A 247 3.55 1.98 -1.09
CA ASN A 247 3.91 2.04 -2.50
C ASN A 247 5.37 1.58 -2.72
N SER A 248 5.94 1.78 -3.89
CA SER A 248 7.28 1.31 -4.17
C SER A 248 8.39 2.31 -3.77
N ILE A 249 9.56 1.76 -3.44
CA ILE A 249 10.78 2.56 -3.20
C ILE A 249 11.14 3.40 -4.42
N ILE A 250 10.98 2.86 -5.63
CA ILE A 250 11.25 3.59 -6.89
C ILE A 250 10.35 4.82 -7.00
N GLU A 251 9.07 4.68 -6.67
CA GLU A 251 8.12 5.77 -6.72
C GLU A 251 8.51 6.91 -5.78
N ASP A 252 8.80 6.59 -4.51
CA ASP A 252 9.22 7.59 -3.52
C ASP A 252 10.53 8.27 -3.94
N ARG A 253 11.52 7.52 -4.44
CA ARG A 253 12.78 8.08 -4.93
C ARG A 253 12.59 9.02 -6.12
N VAL A 254 11.73 8.65 -7.08
CA VAL A 254 11.41 9.50 -8.23
C VAL A 254 10.71 10.77 -7.77
N ALA A 255 9.73 10.66 -6.87
CA ALA A 255 9.01 11.81 -6.33
C ALA A 255 9.92 12.77 -5.58
N LEU A 256 10.80 12.25 -4.73
CA LEU A 256 11.78 13.04 -3.97
C LEU A 256 12.73 13.83 -4.87
N LYS A 257 13.03 13.33 -6.08
CA LYS A 257 13.81 14.06 -7.08
C LYS A 257 12.99 15.05 -7.88
N LEU A 258 11.68 14.93 -7.92
CA LEU A 258 10.82 15.77 -8.76
C LEU A 258 10.17 16.94 -8.03
N ALA A 259 9.88 16.82 -6.72
CA ALA A 259 9.15 17.82 -5.95
C ALA A 259 9.87 18.20 -4.66
N ASP A 260 9.57 19.39 -4.12
CA ASP A 260 10.11 19.87 -2.85
C ASP A 260 9.45 19.17 -1.65
N TYR A 261 8.19 18.73 -1.82
CA TYR A 261 7.44 17.97 -0.83
C TYR A 261 6.83 16.73 -1.48
N VAL A 262 6.95 15.62 -0.81
CA VAL A 262 6.36 14.34 -1.22
C VAL A 262 5.46 13.84 -0.12
N ILE A 263 4.20 13.59 -0.43
CA ILE A 263 3.24 12.98 0.49
C ILE A 263 3.13 11.50 0.11
N THR A 264 3.27 10.59 1.07
CA THR A 264 3.08 9.15 0.87
C THR A 264 2.25 8.55 1.99
N GLU A 265 1.77 7.32 1.81
CA GLU A 265 0.88 6.65 2.75
C GLU A 265 1.46 5.35 3.32
N ALA A 266 1.17 5.10 4.60
CA ALA A 266 1.32 3.79 5.21
C ALA A 266 -0.04 3.12 5.40
N GLY A 267 -0.15 1.86 5.00
CA GLY A 267 -1.38 1.08 5.15
C GLY A 267 -1.68 0.74 6.61
N PHE A 268 -2.95 0.51 6.94
CA PHE A 268 -3.42 0.27 8.30
C PHE A 268 -3.14 1.46 9.24
N ALA A 269 -2.50 1.22 10.39
CA ALA A 269 -2.24 2.20 11.42
C ALA A 269 -0.73 2.40 11.67
N SER A 270 -0.38 3.29 12.60
CA SER A 270 1.02 3.58 12.87
C SER A 270 1.78 2.40 13.49
N ASP A 271 1.10 1.52 14.19
CA ASP A 271 1.63 0.30 14.78
C ASP A 271 1.88 -0.86 13.78
N LEU A 272 1.55 -0.66 12.52
CA LEU A 272 1.76 -1.65 11.46
C LEU A 272 2.45 -1.04 10.23
N GLY A 273 1.68 -0.34 9.38
CA GLY A 273 2.20 0.15 8.09
C GLY A 273 3.25 1.23 8.23
N PHE A 274 3.09 2.16 9.18
CA PHE A 274 4.07 3.19 9.44
C PHE A 274 5.38 2.61 10.01
N GLN A 275 5.31 1.66 10.96
CA GLN A 275 6.51 0.97 11.45
C GLN A 275 7.23 0.24 10.31
N LYS A 276 6.49 -0.50 9.47
CA LYS A 276 7.07 -1.17 8.29
C LYS A 276 7.66 -0.17 7.29
N PHE A 277 7.05 0.98 7.13
CA PHE A 277 7.63 2.06 6.32
C PHE A 277 9.00 2.49 6.85
N CYS A 278 9.09 2.81 8.14
CA CYS A 278 10.34 3.25 8.76
C CYS A 278 11.39 2.12 8.78
N ASP A 279 11.02 0.92 9.22
CA ASP A 279 11.94 -0.17 9.48
C ASP A 279 12.35 -0.95 8.21
N ILE A 280 11.52 -0.95 7.17
CA ILE A 280 11.77 -1.68 5.93
C ILE A 280 11.99 -0.71 4.77
N VAL A 281 10.96 0.08 4.41
CA VAL A 281 10.98 0.88 3.18
C VAL A 281 12.06 1.96 3.24
N CYS A 282 12.14 2.72 4.32
CA CYS A 282 13.15 3.77 4.50
C CYS A 282 14.58 3.20 4.51
N ARG A 283 14.78 2.06 5.16
CA ARG A 283 16.10 1.40 5.21
C ARG A 283 16.57 0.91 3.85
N PHE A 284 15.71 0.24 3.08
CA PHE A 284 16.03 -0.19 1.72
C PHE A 284 16.05 0.99 0.74
N GLY A 285 15.19 1.98 0.95
CA GLY A 285 15.07 3.18 0.11
C GLY A 285 16.23 4.17 0.29
N GLY A 286 16.87 4.21 1.46
CA GLY A 286 17.92 5.17 1.79
C GLY A 286 17.38 6.60 1.97
N PHE A 287 16.14 6.75 2.41
CA PHE A 287 15.48 8.02 2.71
C PHE A 287 14.73 7.94 4.06
N ALA A 288 14.32 9.08 4.59
CA ALA A 288 13.55 9.15 5.83
C ALA A 288 12.46 10.21 5.75
N PRO A 289 11.32 10.03 6.44
CA PRO A 289 10.29 11.03 6.53
C PRO A 289 10.76 12.23 7.39
N SER A 290 10.22 13.41 7.07
CA SER A 290 10.45 14.66 7.83
C SER A 290 9.33 14.96 8.82
N ALA A 291 8.13 14.40 8.60
CA ALA A 291 6.97 14.54 9.47
C ALA A 291 6.00 13.37 9.27
N GLY A 292 5.20 13.09 10.31
CA GLY A 292 4.08 12.16 10.26
C GLY A 292 2.74 12.88 10.38
N VAL A 293 1.80 12.57 9.47
CA VAL A 293 0.39 12.98 9.56
C VAL A 293 -0.42 11.80 10.06
N LEU A 294 -0.95 11.90 11.27
CA LEU A 294 -1.75 10.88 11.92
C LEU A 294 -3.24 11.20 11.75
N VAL A 295 -3.92 10.41 10.93
CA VAL A 295 -5.35 10.59 10.63
C VAL A 295 -6.22 9.91 11.68
N THR A 296 -7.21 10.63 12.16
CA THR A 296 -8.25 10.12 13.05
C THR A 296 -9.62 10.70 12.67
N THR A 297 -10.69 10.19 13.27
CA THR A 297 -12.05 10.73 13.17
C THR A 297 -12.70 10.71 14.54
N VAL A 298 -13.67 11.60 14.78
CA VAL A 298 -14.50 11.56 15.99
C VAL A 298 -15.19 10.20 16.13
N ARG A 299 -15.71 9.65 15.03
CA ARG A 299 -16.35 8.34 15.01
C ARG A 299 -15.42 7.19 15.41
N ALA A 300 -14.20 7.19 14.88
CA ALA A 300 -13.21 6.16 15.22
C ALA A 300 -12.82 6.24 16.69
N THR A 301 -12.58 7.45 17.20
CA THR A 301 -12.28 7.69 18.61
C THR A 301 -13.41 7.22 19.52
N LYS A 302 -14.68 7.57 19.21
CA LYS A 302 -15.84 7.06 19.96
C LYS A 302 -15.97 5.54 19.90
N SER A 303 -15.69 4.93 18.75
CA SER A 303 -15.68 3.47 18.61
C SER A 303 -14.65 2.82 19.51
N HIS A 304 -13.44 3.37 19.61
CA HIS A 304 -12.42 2.94 20.57
C HIS A 304 -12.82 3.21 22.02
N GLY A 305 -13.65 4.22 22.25
CA GLY A 305 -14.29 4.51 23.55
C GLY A 305 -15.47 3.58 23.91
N GLY A 306 -15.76 2.55 23.06
CA GLY A 306 -16.78 1.55 23.31
C GLY A 306 -18.18 1.86 22.76
N VAL A 307 -18.34 2.90 21.92
CA VAL A 307 -19.64 3.23 21.30
C VAL A 307 -19.94 2.26 20.15
N PRO A 308 -21.12 1.64 20.11
CA PRO A 308 -21.57 0.79 19.01
C PRO A 308 -21.65 1.57 17.68
N PHE A 309 -21.41 0.87 16.56
CA PHE A 309 -21.33 1.50 15.22
C PHE A 309 -22.57 2.31 14.82
N ASP A 310 -23.76 1.85 15.20
CA ASP A 310 -25.06 2.48 14.91
C ASP A 310 -25.31 3.76 15.73
N ARG A 311 -24.51 4.04 16.76
CA ARG A 311 -24.62 5.23 17.63
C ARG A 311 -23.49 6.24 17.45
N LEU A 312 -22.53 5.99 16.56
CA LEU A 312 -21.37 6.88 16.35
C LEU A 312 -21.74 8.30 15.87
N GLY A 313 -22.95 8.51 15.34
CA GLY A 313 -23.43 9.83 14.92
C GLY A 313 -24.01 10.70 16.06
N THR A 314 -24.13 10.16 17.30
CA THR A 314 -24.63 10.93 18.46
C THR A 314 -23.45 11.45 19.27
N GLU A 315 -23.54 12.69 19.76
CA GLU A 315 -22.52 13.28 20.62
C GLU A 315 -22.28 12.44 21.88
N ASP A 316 -21.01 12.14 22.17
CA ASP A 316 -20.59 11.43 23.38
C ASP A 316 -19.16 11.83 23.78
N LEU A 317 -19.04 12.91 24.56
CA LEU A 317 -17.75 13.43 25.02
C LEU A 317 -17.01 12.44 25.94
N GLU A 318 -17.75 11.66 26.73
CA GLU A 318 -17.12 10.67 27.62
C GLU A 318 -16.53 9.50 26.83
N ALA A 319 -17.16 9.11 25.73
CA ALA A 319 -16.58 8.12 24.83
C ALA A 319 -15.33 8.67 24.10
N VAL A 320 -15.34 9.94 23.72
CA VAL A 320 -14.15 10.60 23.15
C VAL A 320 -12.98 10.55 24.16
N LYS A 321 -13.20 10.89 25.42
CA LYS A 321 -12.18 10.82 26.48
C LYS A 321 -11.59 9.43 26.66
N ARG A 322 -12.44 8.39 26.63
CA ARG A 322 -11.95 7.00 26.72
C ARG A 322 -11.19 6.57 25.46
N GLY A 323 -11.73 6.92 24.28
CA GLY A 323 -11.14 6.47 23.01
C GLY A 323 -9.85 7.18 22.62
N VAL A 324 -9.57 8.35 23.19
CA VAL A 324 -8.35 9.11 22.91
C VAL A 324 -7.09 8.41 23.40
N GLU A 325 -7.18 7.43 24.29
CA GLU A 325 -6.03 6.60 24.68
C GLU A 325 -5.41 5.87 23.46
N ASN A 326 -6.26 5.40 22.53
CA ASN A 326 -5.79 4.81 21.28
C ASN A 326 -5.04 5.85 20.42
N LEU A 327 -5.59 7.06 20.27
CA LEU A 327 -4.93 8.15 19.54
C LEU A 327 -3.59 8.53 20.19
N GLY A 328 -3.54 8.63 21.52
CA GLY A 328 -2.33 8.93 22.28
C GLY A 328 -1.21 7.91 22.05
N GLN A 329 -1.56 6.63 22.02
CA GLN A 329 -0.59 5.56 21.71
C GLN A 329 -0.03 5.71 20.30
N HIS A 330 -0.87 6.02 19.31
CA HIS A 330 -0.40 6.22 17.93
C HIS A 330 0.45 7.50 17.76
N ILE A 331 0.16 8.57 18.50
CA ILE A 331 1.02 9.76 18.58
C ILE A 331 2.40 9.38 19.14
N ALA A 332 2.43 8.60 20.22
CA ALA A 332 3.68 8.13 20.83
C ALA A 332 4.52 7.31 19.84
N ILE A 333 3.90 6.37 19.10
CA ILE A 333 4.58 5.56 18.08
C ILE A 333 5.25 6.45 17.02
N VAL A 334 4.55 7.44 16.47
CA VAL A 334 5.14 8.35 15.46
C VAL A 334 6.33 9.12 16.04
N ARG A 335 6.21 9.58 17.28
CA ARG A 335 7.27 10.34 17.97
C ARG A 335 8.48 9.51 18.35
N GLU A 336 8.33 8.22 18.63
CA GLU A 336 9.44 7.29 18.89
C GLU A 336 10.42 7.20 17.72
N TYR A 337 9.94 7.43 16.48
CA TYR A 337 10.81 7.55 15.30
C TYR A 337 11.46 8.95 15.13
N GLY A 338 11.30 9.84 16.11
CA GLY A 338 11.87 11.19 16.09
C GLY A 338 11.13 12.18 15.18
N LEU A 339 9.90 11.87 14.77
CA LEU A 339 9.13 12.70 13.85
C LEU A 339 8.17 13.61 14.59
N PRO A 340 8.00 14.88 14.15
CA PRO A 340 6.85 15.69 14.54
C PRO A 340 5.56 15.00 14.05
N CYS A 341 4.58 14.85 14.96
CA CYS A 341 3.30 14.21 14.69
C CYS A 341 2.21 15.27 14.55
N VAL A 342 1.71 15.47 13.33
CA VAL A 342 0.54 16.30 13.03
C VAL A 342 -0.70 15.43 13.07
N VAL A 343 -1.67 15.72 13.94
CA VAL A 343 -2.94 14.99 13.97
C VAL A 343 -3.93 15.68 13.02
N SER A 344 -4.50 14.92 12.09
CA SER A 344 -5.55 15.33 11.17
C SER A 344 -6.87 14.69 11.58
N ILE A 345 -7.82 15.47 12.06
CA ILE A 345 -9.19 15.03 12.33
C ILE A 345 -9.98 15.12 11.03
N ASN A 346 -10.21 13.97 10.37
CA ASN A 346 -11.06 13.90 9.19
C ASN A 346 -12.51 14.06 9.62
N ASN A 347 -13.09 15.25 9.33
CA ASN A 347 -14.35 15.72 9.89
C ASN A 347 -15.56 15.22 9.09
N PHE A 348 -16.58 14.77 9.79
CA PHE A 348 -17.87 14.39 9.23
C PHE A 348 -18.96 15.39 9.63
N PRO A 349 -20.03 15.57 8.82
CA PRO A 349 -21.12 16.49 9.13
C PRO A 349 -21.87 16.20 10.44
N SER A 350 -21.71 14.99 10.99
CA SER A 350 -22.30 14.59 12.27
C SER A 350 -21.44 14.92 13.49
N ASP A 351 -20.20 15.33 13.28
CA ASP A 351 -19.27 15.61 14.37
C ASP A 351 -19.60 16.97 14.97
N THR A 352 -19.71 17.05 16.31
CA THR A 352 -19.99 18.30 17.00
C THR A 352 -18.71 19.08 17.26
N GLU A 353 -18.81 20.41 17.35
CA GLU A 353 -17.69 21.27 17.70
C GLU A 353 -17.09 20.90 19.07
N ALA A 354 -17.93 20.49 20.02
CA ALA A 354 -17.51 20.09 21.35
C ALA A 354 -16.63 18.81 21.29
N GLU A 355 -17.01 17.83 20.48
CA GLU A 355 -16.21 16.61 20.29
C GLU A 355 -14.87 16.89 19.60
N VAL A 356 -14.89 17.70 18.55
CA VAL A 356 -13.70 18.10 17.81
C VAL A 356 -12.71 18.86 18.68
N GLU A 357 -13.19 19.84 19.46
CA GLU A 357 -12.33 20.64 20.32
C GLU A 357 -11.76 19.81 21.47
N LEU A 358 -12.57 18.93 22.07
CA LEU A 358 -12.08 17.99 23.08
C LEU A 358 -10.99 17.07 22.52
N MET A 359 -11.17 16.54 21.30
CA MET A 359 -10.14 15.73 20.66
C MET A 359 -8.85 16.52 20.41
N ARG A 360 -8.97 17.79 19.99
CA ARG A 360 -7.84 18.70 19.77
C ARG A 360 -7.04 18.88 21.07
N GLU A 361 -7.72 19.23 22.16
CA GLU A 361 -7.11 19.42 23.48
C GLU A 361 -6.38 18.17 23.95
N LEU A 362 -7.05 17.01 23.88
CA LEU A 362 -6.50 15.74 24.35
C LEU A 362 -5.33 15.24 23.48
N ALA A 363 -5.39 15.43 22.15
CA ALA A 363 -4.29 15.06 21.26
C ALA A 363 -3.04 15.94 21.47
N LEU A 364 -3.22 17.25 21.68
CA LEU A 364 -2.12 18.14 22.06
C LEU A 364 -1.52 17.72 23.41
N GLY A 365 -2.38 17.40 24.39
CA GLY A 365 -1.94 16.87 25.70
C GLY A 365 -1.18 15.54 25.59
N ALA A 366 -1.49 14.71 24.60
CA ALA A 366 -0.78 13.46 24.31
C ALA A 366 0.53 13.66 23.53
N GLY A 367 0.86 14.89 23.15
CA GLY A 367 2.13 15.27 22.52
C GLY A 367 2.10 15.39 21.00
N ALA A 368 0.93 15.59 20.39
CA ALA A 368 0.86 16.03 19.00
C ALA A 368 1.55 17.39 18.83
N GLU A 369 2.29 17.59 17.74
CA GLU A 369 2.91 18.88 17.39
C GLU A 369 1.84 19.93 17.09
N THR A 370 0.81 19.53 16.36
CA THR A 370 -0.38 20.33 16.06
C THR A 370 -1.56 19.42 15.72
N VAL A 371 -2.75 19.96 15.80
CA VAL A 371 -4.00 19.28 15.44
C VAL A 371 -4.80 20.15 14.48
N VAL A 372 -5.18 19.59 13.34
CA VAL A 372 -5.96 20.26 12.31
C VAL A 372 -7.25 19.51 12.03
N VAL A 373 -8.30 20.25 11.66
CA VAL A 373 -9.57 19.69 11.18
C VAL A 373 -9.50 19.63 9.65
N ASN A 374 -9.71 18.45 9.07
CA ASN A 374 -9.67 18.23 7.63
C ASN A 374 -11.10 18.08 7.10
N ARG A 375 -11.50 18.96 6.19
CA ARG A 375 -12.76 18.94 5.43
C ARG A 375 -12.56 18.64 3.97
N GLY A 376 -11.40 18.15 3.58
CA GLY A 376 -11.01 17.96 2.19
C GLY A 376 -11.95 17.09 1.37
N PHE A 377 -12.72 16.16 1.98
CA PHE A 377 -13.76 15.42 1.26
C PHE A 377 -14.82 16.36 0.65
N ALA A 378 -15.24 17.38 1.37
CA ALA A 378 -16.27 18.33 0.94
C ALA A 378 -15.70 19.53 0.18
N GLU A 379 -14.46 19.93 0.47
CA GLU A 379 -13.89 21.23 0.08
C GLU A 379 -12.57 21.10 -0.72
N GLY A 380 -12.08 19.87 -0.96
CA GLY A 380 -10.83 19.66 -1.67
C GLY A 380 -9.62 20.24 -0.93
N GLY A 381 -8.76 20.96 -1.63
CA GLY A 381 -7.59 21.61 -1.03
C GLY A 381 -7.87 22.86 -0.19
N GLU A 382 -9.11 23.31 -0.09
CA GLU A 382 -9.51 24.38 0.84
C GLU A 382 -9.77 23.86 2.25
N GLY A 383 -10.26 22.64 2.37
CA GLY A 383 -10.68 21.99 3.62
C GLY A 383 -9.54 21.35 4.39
#